data_1fdf352cc45103f705569f7ef0edd221
#
_entry.id   1fdf352cc45103f705569f7ef0edd221
#
_cell.length_a   1.000
_cell.length_b   1.000
_cell.length_c   1.000
_cell.angle_alpha   90.00
_cell.angle_beta   90.00
_cell.angle_gamma   90.00
#
_symmetry.space_group_name_H-M   'P 1'
#
loop_
_entity.id
_entity.type
_entity.pdbx_description
1 polymer ?
#
loop_
_entity_poly.entity_id
_entity_poly.type
_entity_poly.pdbx_seq_one_letter_code
_entity_poly.pdbx_strand_id
1 'polypeptide(L)'
;MKLEFYVNGEVSLIDLDKLAAEHAGIINIGQKCKQVWNAVKIDDESVDPFQCNIIGSGGSFKLNHGQERTECPKGLLSSRLIPCNTCTGRCVNVRAGRPKYYQRTPETPTLVNGEPVSEWGTELHAGDTITLGNVKLYVK
;
A
#
# COMPACT_ATOMS: atom_id res chain seq x y z
N MET A 1 9.36 -3.54 15.24
CA MET A 1 9.42 -4.24 13.94
C MET A 1 9.84 -3.26 12.86
N LYS A 2 10.75 -3.67 12.01
CA LYS A 2 11.30 -2.83 10.94
C LYS A 2 11.20 -3.51 9.59
N LEU A 3 11.16 -2.72 8.52
CA LEU A 3 11.27 -3.19 7.14
C LEU A 3 12.58 -2.70 6.54
N GLU A 4 13.32 -3.60 5.92
CA GLU A 4 14.53 -3.26 5.18
C GLU A 4 14.34 -3.65 3.71
N PHE A 5 14.65 -2.74 2.80
CA PHE A 5 14.59 -3.04 1.38
C PHE A 5 15.63 -2.25 0.58
N TYR A 6 15.95 -2.77 -0.59
CA TYR A 6 16.93 -2.21 -1.50
C TYR A 6 16.26 -1.84 -2.81
N VAL A 7 16.37 -0.59 -3.21
CA VAL A 7 15.82 -0.08 -4.46
C VAL A 7 16.82 0.90 -5.07
N ASN A 8 17.13 0.73 -6.34
CA ASN A 8 18.04 1.61 -7.07
C ASN A 8 19.41 1.78 -6.39
N GLY A 9 19.92 0.72 -5.76
CA GLY A 9 21.21 0.74 -5.08
C GLY A 9 21.18 1.39 -3.71
N GLU A 10 20.02 1.82 -3.23
CA GLU A 10 19.86 2.43 -1.91
C GLU A 10 19.14 1.46 -0.96
N VAL A 11 19.61 1.42 0.29
CA VAL A 11 18.94 0.68 1.34
C VAL A 11 18.02 1.62 2.11
N SER A 12 16.82 1.12 2.42
CA SER A 12 15.86 1.82 3.28
C SER A 12 15.55 0.95 4.48
N LEU A 13 15.53 1.55 5.65
CA LEU A 13 15.14 0.90 6.89
C LEU A 13 13.99 1.70 7.52
N ILE A 14 12.84 1.07 7.61
CA ILE A 14 11.59 1.71 8.05
C ILE A 14 11.20 1.12 9.41
N ASP A 15 10.93 2.00 10.37
CA ASP A 15 10.39 1.60 11.68
C ASP A 15 8.86 1.57 11.61
N LEU A 16 8.29 0.37 11.64
CA LEU A 16 6.83 0.19 11.53
C LEU A 16 6.09 0.73 12.74
N ASP A 17 6.65 0.59 13.93
CA ASP A 17 6.01 1.09 15.15
C ASP A 17 5.89 2.62 15.12
N LYS A 18 6.94 3.28 14.65
CA LYS A 18 6.93 4.74 14.49
C LYS A 18 5.91 5.18 13.45
N LEU A 19 5.89 4.55 12.29
CA LEU A 19 4.92 4.88 11.23
C LEU A 19 3.49 4.59 11.66
N ALA A 20 3.25 3.50 12.38
CA ALA A 20 1.92 3.19 12.90
C ALA A 20 1.43 4.28 13.85
N ALA A 21 2.28 4.79 14.72
CA ALA A 21 1.93 5.89 15.62
C ALA A 21 1.60 7.18 14.84
N GLU A 22 2.32 7.45 13.75
CA GLU A 22 2.12 8.64 12.91
C GLU A 22 0.87 8.55 12.03
N HIS A 23 0.41 7.33 11.69
CA HIS A 23 -0.65 7.10 10.71
C HIS A 23 -1.85 6.32 11.27
N ALA A 24 -2.11 6.44 12.57
CA ALA A 24 -3.24 5.79 13.23
C ALA A 24 -3.32 4.27 12.98
N GLY A 25 -2.18 3.61 12.93
CA GLY A 25 -2.06 2.17 12.76
C GLY A 25 -2.21 1.67 11.33
N ILE A 26 -2.31 2.55 10.34
CA ILE A 26 -2.45 2.17 8.92
C ILE A 26 -1.27 2.71 8.13
N ILE A 27 -0.45 1.80 7.59
CA ILE A 27 0.75 2.15 6.83
C ILE A 27 0.55 1.72 5.39
N ASN A 28 0.30 2.68 4.50
CA ASN A 28 0.16 2.42 3.08
C ASN A 28 1.53 2.29 2.41
N ILE A 29 1.69 1.26 1.60
CA ILE A 29 2.92 0.94 0.88
C ILE A 29 2.61 0.88 -0.61
N GLY A 30 3.36 1.60 -1.41
CA GLY A 30 3.16 1.58 -2.85
C GLY A 30 4.25 2.30 -3.62
N GLN A 31 4.11 2.29 -4.93
CA GLN A 31 5.04 2.95 -5.84
C GLN A 31 5.17 4.43 -5.50
N LYS A 32 6.41 4.92 -5.50
CA LYS A 32 6.68 6.35 -5.38
C LYS A 32 6.13 7.08 -6.61
N CYS A 33 5.14 7.92 -6.42
CA CYS A 33 4.59 8.74 -7.49
C CYS A 33 4.04 10.04 -6.93
N LYS A 34 3.87 11.04 -7.80
CA LYS A 34 3.40 12.37 -7.38
C LYS A 34 1.93 12.40 -7.00
N GLN A 35 1.17 11.46 -7.56
CA GLN A 35 -0.29 11.51 -7.49
C GLN A 35 -0.87 10.77 -6.30
N VAL A 36 -0.13 9.80 -5.78
CA VAL A 36 -0.59 8.98 -4.65
C VAL A 36 0.47 9.02 -3.56
N TRP A 37 0.05 9.44 -2.37
CA TRP A 37 0.95 9.43 -1.23
C TRP A 37 0.90 8.09 -0.50
N ASN A 38 2.06 7.52 -0.26
CA ASN A 38 2.25 6.32 0.55
C ASN A 38 3.20 6.63 1.70
N ALA A 39 2.96 6.05 2.86
CA ALA A 39 3.87 6.18 3.99
C ALA A 39 5.22 5.52 3.69
N VAL A 40 5.18 4.40 2.98
CA VAL A 40 6.37 3.72 2.46
C VAL A 40 6.33 3.81 0.94
N LYS A 41 7.27 4.57 0.38
CA LYS A 41 7.35 4.83 -1.06
C LYS A 41 8.44 3.97 -1.66
N ILE A 42 8.07 3.18 -2.66
CA ILE A 42 9.00 2.28 -3.35
C ILE A 42 9.18 2.76 -4.77
N ASP A 43 10.40 3.15 -5.12
CA ASP A 43 10.74 3.69 -6.44
C ASP A 43 11.06 2.55 -7.42
N ASP A 44 10.02 1.77 -7.77
CA ASP A 44 10.11 0.66 -8.70
C ASP A 44 8.78 0.52 -9.44
N GLU A 45 8.83 0.43 -10.77
CA GLU A 45 7.65 0.36 -11.63
C GLU A 45 6.81 -0.89 -11.41
N SER A 46 7.41 -1.98 -10.94
CA SER A 46 6.69 -3.24 -10.70
C SER A 46 5.75 -3.16 -9.51
N VAL A 47 5.90 -2.14 -8.66
CA VAL A 47 5.05 -1.93 -7.50
C VAL A 47 3.89 -1.00 -7.85
N ASP A 48 2.67 -1.43 -7.56
CA ASP A 48 1.49 -0.62 -7.82
C ASP A 48 1.41 0.56 -6.83
N PRO A 49 0.94 1.74 -7.24
CA PRO A 49 0.73 2.86 -6.32
C PRO A 49 -0.17 2.53 -5.12
N PHE A 50 -1.07 1.56 -5.26
CA PHE A 50 -1.99 1.10 -4.22
C PHE A 50 -1.66 -0.32 -3.77
N GLN A 51 -0.40 -0.68 -3.71
CA GLN A 51 0.06 -2.07 -3.62
C GLN A 51 -0.49 -2.80 -2.40
N CYS A 52 -0.28 -2.28 -1.21
CA CYS A 52 -0.66 -2.95 0.01
C CYS A 52 -0.68 -1.98 1.19
N ASN A 53 -1.14 -2.47 2.33
CA ASN A 53 -0.98 -1.75 3.58
C ASN A 53 -0.60 -2.71 4.71
N ILE A 54 -0.03 -2.14 5.75
CA ILE A 54 0.23 -2.83 7.01
C ILE A 54 -0.61 -2.18 8.07
N ILE A 55 -1.38 -2.97 8.80
CA ILE A 55 -2.25 -2.48 9.88
C ILE A 55 -1.81 -3.09 11.19
N GLY A 56 -1.64 -2.25 12.20
CA GLY A 56 -1.32 -2.71 13.53
C GLY A 56 -0.64 -1.67 14.41
N SER A 57 -0.23 -2.12 15.58
CA SER A 57 0.48 -1.32 16.56
C SER A 57 1.12 -2.24 17.60
N GLY A 58 2.07 -1.69 18.40
CA GLY A 58 2.67 -2.43 19.48
C GLY A 58 3.40 -3.69 19.06
N GLY A 59 4.00 -3.70 17.85
CA GLY A 59 4.75 -4.84 17.35
C GLY A 59 3.90 -5.96 16.75
N SER A 60 2.56 -5.78 16.68
CA SER A 60 1.65 -6.74 16.07
C SER A 60 1.08 -6.13 14.79
N PHE A 61 1.44 -6.68 13.63
CA PHE A 61 1.10 -6.11 12.32
C PHE A 61 0.57 -7.18 11.37
N LYS A 62 -0.41 -6.78 10.56
CA LYS A 62 -0.94 -7.59 9.45
C LYS A 62 -0.72 -6.87 8.13
N LEU A 63 -0.32 -7.63 7.12
CA LEU A 63 -0.17 -7.16 5.76
C LEU A 63 -1.41 -7.52 4.95
N ASN A 64 -1.97 -6.54 4.26
CA ASN A 64 -3.13 -6.72 3.38
C ASN A 64 -2.76 -6.34 1.95
N HIS A 65 -3.31 -7.06 0.99
CA HIS A 65 -3.17 -6.72 -0.43
C HIS A 65 -4.11 -5.57 -0.77
N GLY A 66 -3.60 -4.57 -1.48
CA GLY A 66 -4.35 -3.38 -1.81
C GLY A 66 -4.41 -2.38 -0.65
N GLN A 67 -5.13 -1.30 -0.87
CA GLN A 67 -5.27 -0.23 0.13
C GLN A 67 -6.71 0.25 0.18
N GLU A 68 -7.18 0.55 1.38
CA GLU A 68 -8.41 1.30 1.58
C GLU A 68 -8.06 2.76 1.82
N ARG A 69 -8.71 3.65 1.08
CA ARG A 69 -8.53 5.08 1.23
C ARG A 69 -9.88 5.76 1.38
N THR A 70 -9.94 6.70 2.30
CA THR A 70 -11.14 7.53 2.51
C THR A 70 -11.26 8.63 1.46
N GLU A 71 -10.18 8.91 0.73
CA GLU A 71 -10.12 9.91 -0.33
C GLU A 71 -10.06 9.23 -1.69
N CYS A 72 -10.69 9.85 -2.68
CA CYS A 72 -10.60 9.36 -4.04
C CYS A 72 -9.22 9.66 -4.63
N PRO A 73 -8.43 8.64 -5.02
CA PRO A 73 -7.09 8.88 -5.59
C PRO A 73 -7.14 9.62 -6.91
N LYS A 74 -8.24 9.52 -7.65
CA LYS A 74 -8.40 10.30 -8.88
C LYS A 74 -8.48 11.79 -8.61
N GLY A 75 -9.06 12.17 -7.48
CA GLY A 75 -9.03 13.54 -7.03
C GLY A 75 -7.63 14.02 -6.64
N LEU A 76 -6.78 13.10 -6.13
CA LEU A 76 -5.39 13.39 -5.81
C LEU A 76 -4.49 13.38 -7.04
N LEU A 77 -4.85 12.59 -8.06
CA LEU A 77 -4.08 12.44 -9.29
C LEU A 77 -4.17 13.67 -10.22
N SER A 78 -5.11 14.54 -9.97
CA SER A 78 -5.38 15.68 -10.82
C SER A 78 -5.69 16.88 -9.96
N SER A 79 -5.13 18.04 -10.32
CA SER A 79 -5.56 19.30 -9.75
C SER A 79 -7.01 19.62 -10.11
N ARG A 80 -7.58 18.85 -11.05
CA ARG A 80 -8.99 18.89 -11.45
C ARG A 80 -9.62 17.57 -11.10
N LEU A 81 -10.62 17.60 -10.25
CA LEU A 81 -11.36 16.41 -9.89
C LEU A 81 -12.03 15.80 -11.12
N ILE A 82 -11.76 14.53 -11.35
CA ILE A 82 -12.47 13.77 -12.38
C ILE A 82 -13.80 13.34 -11.77
N PRO A 83 -14.94 13.71 -12.37
CA PRO A 83 -16.24 13.29 -11.86
C PRO A 83 -16.34 11.76 -11.80
N CYS A 84 -16.95 11.25 -10.75
CA CYS A 84 -17.09 9.81 -10.55
C CYS A 84 -17.82 9.12 -11.69
N ASN A 85 -18.78 9.77 -12.29
CA ASN A 85 -19.55 9.21 -13.40
C ASN A 85 -18.73 9.05 -14.70
N THR A 86 -17.58 9.74 -14.79
CA THR A 86 -16.65 9.59 -15.93
C THR A 86 -15.39 8.85 -15.54
N CYS A 87 -15.28 8.44 -14.28
CA CYS A 87 -14.09 7.73 -13.77
C CYS A 87 -14.09 6.28 -14.26
N THR A 88 -12.96 5.85 -14.82
CA THR A 88 -12.77 4.46 -15.25
C THR A 88 -12.28 3.55 -14.11
N GLY A 89 -12.04 4.10 -12.93
CA GLY A 89 -11.61 3.33 -11.77
C GLY A 89 -12.70 2.42 -11.26
N ARG A 90 -12.31 1.26 -10.73
CA ARG A 90 -13.23 0.32 -10.11
C ARG A 90 -13.48 0.76 -8.68
N CYS A 91 -14.60 1.41 -8.44
CA CYS A 91 -14.93 1.92 -7.12
C CYS A 91 -16.42 1.73 -6.86
N VAL A 92 -16.76 1.25 -5.67
CA VAL A 92 -18.16 1.11 -5.28
C VAL A 92 -18.89 2.46 -5.27
N ASN A 93 -18.17 3.53 -5.02
CA ASN A 93 -18.73 4.87 -5.00
C ASN A 93 -19.07 5.40 -6.39
N VAL A 94 -18.38 4.96 -7.43
CA VAL A 94 -18.75 5.30 -8.82
C VAL A 94 -20.14 4.78 -9.11
N ARG A 95 -20.43 3.54 -8.74
CA ARG A 95 -21.74 2.93 -8.93
C ARG A 95 -22.84 3.59 -8.10
N ALA A 96 -22.49 4.08 -6.92
CA ALA A 96 -23.42 4.77 -6.03
C ALA A 96 -23.48 6.28 -6.29
N GLY A 97 -22.70 6.81 -7.23
CA GLY A 97 -22.62 8.24 -7.49
C GLY A 97 -21.94 9.05 -6.41
N ARG A 98 -21.11 8.40 -5.57
CA ARG A 98 -20.46 9.07 -4.44
C ARG A 98 -18.94 9.22 -4.69
N PRO A 99 -18.42 10.44 -4.86
CA PRO A 99 -17.01 10.67 -5.16
C PRO A 99 -16.16 10.73 -3.88
N LYS A 100 -16.19 9.71 -3.02
CA LYS A 100 -15.52 9.77 -1.72
C LYS A 100 -14.23 9.00 -1.61
N TYR A 101 -14.12 7.85 -2.26
CA TYR A 101 -12.89 7.07 -2.26
C TYR A 101 -12.87 6.11 -3.42
N TYR A 102 -11.70 5.64 -3.68
CA TYR A 102 -11.39 4.72 -4.76
C TYR A 102 -10.74 3.48 -4.17
N GLN A 103 -11.18 2.32 -4.64
CA GLN A 103 -10.56 1.05 -4.29
C GLN A 103 -10.31 0.28 -5.58
N ARG A 104 -9.11 -0.23 -5.73
CA ARG A 104 -8.80 -1.15 -6.80
C ARG A 104 -7.88 -2.24 -6.27
N THR A 105 -7.99 -3.42 -6.87
CA THR A 105 -7.09 -4.52 -6.58
C THR A 105 -5.86 -4.37 -7.48
N PRO A 106 -4.67 -4.24 -6.92
CA PRO A 106 -3.45 -4.19 -7.72
C PRO A 106 -3.23 -5.48 -8.49
N GLU A 107 -2.71 -5.37 -9.71
CA GLU A 107 -2.35 -6.54 -10.52
C GLU A 107 -1.10 -7.25 -9.98
N THR A 108 -0.14 -6.48 -9.47
CA THR A 108 1.05 -7.05 -8.83
C THR A 108 0.66 -7.74 -7.53
N PRO A 109 0.95 -9.03 -7.37
CA PRO A 109 0.61 -9.74 -6.14
C PRO A 109 1.47 -9.27 -4.97
N THR A 110 0.88 -9.34 -3.77
CA THR A 110 1.58 -9.13 -2.50
C THR A 110 1.85 -10.49 -1.88
N LEU A 111 3.12 -10.83 -1.71
CA LEU A 111 3.53 -12.15 -1.23
C LEU A 111 4.26 -12.04 0.11
N VAL A 112 4.04 -13.00 0.99
CA VAL A 112 4.83 -13.20 2.21
C VAL A 112 5.44 -14.58 2.15
N ASN A 113 6.77 -14.65 2.18
CA ASN A 113 7.52 -15.91 2.05
C ASN A 113 7.10 -16.72 0.82
N GLY A 114 6.83 -16.02 -0.30
CA GLY A 114 6.41 -16.64 -1.56
C GLY A 114 4.93 -16.98 -1.69
N GLU A 115 4.14 -16.75 -0.65
CA GLU A 115 2.71 -17.07 -0.62
C GLU A 115 1.87 -15.80 -0.73
N PRO A 116 0.81 -15.77 -1.53
CA PRO A 116 -0.10 -14.62 -1.55
C PRO A 116 -0.68 -14.35 -0.17
N VAL A 117 -0.79 -13.09 0.20
CA VAL A 117 -1.44 -12.72 1.46
C VAL A 117 -2.91 -13.14 1.43
N SER A 118 -3.42 -13.57 2.60
CA SER A 118 -4.83 -13.96 2.71
C SER A 118 -5.74 -12.74 2.58
N GLU A 119 -6.99 -12.96 2.19
CA GLU A 119 -8.00 -11.89 2.11
C GLU A 119 -8.27 -11.22 3.46
N TRP A 120 -7.93 -11.89 4.56
CA TRP A 120 -8.10 -11.38 5.93
C TRP A 120 -6.83 -10.73 6.48
N GLY A 121 -5.79 -10.66 5.67
CA GLY A 121 -4.47 -10.19 6.08
C GLY A 121 -3.59 -11.33 6.59
N THR A 122 -2.30 -11.14 6.43
CA THR A 122 -1.27 -12.07 6.89
C THR A 122 -0.46 -11.43 7.98
N GLU A 123 -0.40 -12.07 9.14
CA GLU A 123 0.41 -11.57 10.27
C GLU A 123 1.89 -11.61 9.92
N LEU A 124 2.59 -10.53 10.24
CA LEU A 124 4.03 -10.39 9.98
C LEU A 124 4.84 -10.80 11.21
N HIS A 125 5.95 -11.51 10.95
CA HIS A 125 6.90 -11.91 11.96
C HIS A 125 8.31 -11.54 11.52
N ALA A 126 9.19 -11.28 12.47
CA ALA A 126 10.60 -11.05 12.16
C ALA A 126 11.17 -12.25 11.40
N GLY A 127 11.90 -11.97 10.33
CA GLY A 127 12.41 -13.00 9.42
C GLY A 127 11.56 -13.22 8.17
N ASP A 128 10.35 -12.69 8.13
CA ASP A 128 9.50 -12.78 6.92
C ASP A 128 10.07 -11.95 5.78
N THR A 129 9.80 -12.39 4.56
CA THR A 129 10.13 -11.65 3.34
C THR A 129 8.84 -11.31 2.61
N ILE A 130 8.61 -10.02 2.39
CA ILE A 130 7.49 -9.51 1.61
C ILE A 130 8.00 -9.28 0.20
N THR A 131 7.30 -9.80 -0.81
CA THR A 131 7.63 -9.58 -2.21
C THR A 131 6.54 -8.76 -2.90
N LEU A 132 6.94 -7.64 -3.49
CA LEU A 132 6.10 -6.72 -4.24
C LEU A 132 6.73 -6.53 -5.62
N GLY A 133 6.27 -7.29 -6.61
CA GLY A 133 6.90 -7.24 -7.94
C GLY A 133 8.38 -7.65 -7.88
N ASN A 134 9.25 -6.76 -8.30
CA ASN A 134 10.71 -6.99 -8.30
C ASN A 134 11.38 -6.60 -6.98
N VAL A 135 10.63 -6.16 -5.99
CA VAL A 135 11.17 -5.64 -4.74
C VAL A 135 10.85 -6.57 -3.58
N LYS A 136 11.85 -6.81 -2.74
CA LYS A 136 11.70 -7.60 -1.52
C LYS A 136 11.90 -6.71 -0.30
N LEU A 137 11.00 -6.84 0.66
CA LEU A 137 11.08 -6.15 1.94
C LEU A 137 11.30 -7.20 3.03
N TYR A 138 12.33 -7.01 3.82
CA TYR A 138 12.70 -7.96 4.88
C TYR A 138 12.20 -7.45 6.21
N VAL A 139 11.43 -8.27 6.90
CA VAL A 139 10.89 -7.95 8.23
C VAL A 139 11.95 -8.26 9.28
N LYS A 140 12.31 -7.26 10.06
CA LYS A 140 13.35 -7.35 11.09
C LYS A 140 12.80 -7.18 12.50
#